data_3540b9d23684e67be6f5fa4156db144d
#
_entry.id   3540b9d23684e67be6f5fa4156db144d
#
_cell.length_a   1.000
_cell.length_b   1.000
_cell.length_c   1.000
_cell.angle_alpha   90.00
_cell.angle_beta   90.00
_cell.angle_gamma   90.00
#
_symmetry.space_group_name_H-M   'P 1'
#
loop_
_entity.id
_entity.type
_entity.pdbx_description
1 polymer ?
#
loop_
_entity_poly.entity_id
_entity_poly.type
_entity_poly.pdbx_seq_one_letter_code
_entity_poly.pdbx_strand_id
1 'polypeptide(L)'
;MGRAMWCSASPGMRSVVARRLQAQDPAGWPEREAGLRRAELDCAQRGYAVSESEWESEIAAIGVGLDLGDGREPLALTVGGPASRLQGALLHDDFGPALVRTGREIVAAIQAAGWED
;
A
#
# COMPACT_ATOMS: atom_id res chain seq x y z
N MET A 1 -1.92 3.75 3.50
CA MET A 1 -2.78 3.56 2.30
C MET A 1 -2.10 4.00 1.02
N GLY A 2 -1.55 5.20 0.95
CA GLY A 2 -0.90 5.70 -0.25
C GLY A 2 0.23 4.80 -0.77
N ARG A 3 1.01 4.20 0.12
CA ARG A 3 2.09 3.29 -0.27
C ARG A 3 1.57 2.01 -0.91
N ALA A 4 0.45 1.49 -0.41
CA ALA A 4 -0.17 0.29 -0.99
C ALA A 4 -0.69 0.58 -2.40
N MET A 5 -1.32 1.74 -2.60
CA MET A 5 -1.76 2.17 -3.93
C MET A 5 -0.58 2.37 -4.88
N TRP A 6 0.51 2.95 -4.37
CA TRP A 6 1.74 3.12 -5.14
C TRP A 6 2.26 1.79 -5.68
N CYS A 7 2.27 0.75 -4.85
CA CYS A 7 2.75 -0.57 -5.25
C CYS A 7 1.96 -1.17 -6.40
N SER A 8 0.65 -0.91 -6.47
CA SER A 8 -0.22 -1.44 -7.53
C SER A 8 -0.39 -0.48 -8.70
N ALA A 9 0.15 0.73 -8.63
CA ALA A 9 0.06 1.70 -9.71
C ALA A 9 0.99 1.34 -10.87
N SER A 10 0.56 1.69 -12.10
CA SER A 10 1.40 1.53 -13.29
C SER A 10 2.60 2.47 -13.25
N PRO A 11 3.67 2.19 -14.02
CA PRO A 11 4.81 3.12 -14.12
C PRO A 11 4.40 4.53 -14.54
N GLY A 12 3.45 4.65 -15.45
CA GLY A 12 2.91 5.95 -15.87
C GLY A 12 2.23 6.70 -14.75
N MET A 13 1.40 6.01 -13.98
CA MET A 13 0.73 6.58 -12.82
C MET A 13 1.74 7.00 -11.75
N ARG A 14 2.74 6.16 -11.48
CA ARG A 14 3.82 6.49 -10.54
C ARG A 14 4.56 7.75 -10.92
N SER A 15 4.85 7.92 -12.21
CA SER A 15 5.52 9.13 -12.70
C SER A 15 4.69 10.39 -12.46
N VAL A 16 3.38 10.33 -12.70
CA VAL A 16 2.47 11.46 -12.48
C VAL A 16 2.41 11.80 -10.99
N VAL A 17 2.22 10.78 -10.14
CA VAL A 17 2.13 10.98 -8.69
C VAL A 17 3.44 11.54 -8.13
N ALA A 18 4.58 10.99 -8.55
CA ALA A 18 5.89 11.45 -8.10
C ALA A 18 6.10 12.94 -8.42
N ARG A 19 5.76 13.36 -9.64
CA ARG A 19 5.88 14.77 -10.04
C ARG A 19 5.01 15.68 -9.18
N ARG A 20 3.78 15.26 -8.89
CA ARG A 20 2.86 16.03 -8.05
C ARG A 20 3.37 16.16 -6.63
N LEU A 21 3.83 15.06 -6.04
CA LEU A 21 4.36 15.07 -4.67
C LEU A 21 5.62 15.94 -4.57
N GLN A 22 6.51 15.84 -5.55
CA GLN A 22 7.71 16.67 -5.60
C GLN A 22 7.38 18.16 -5.74
N ALA A 23 6.40 18.49 -6.54
CA ALA A 23 5.95 19.87 -6.74
C ALA A 23 5.28 20.45 -5.48
N GLN A 24 4.54 19.64 -4.74
CA GLN A 24 3.86 20.07 -3.51
C GLN A 24 4.82 20.33 -2.37
N ASP A 25 5.87 19.52 -2.25
CA ASP A 25 6.84 19.61 -1.16
C ASP A 25 8.23 19.19 -1.64
N PRO A 26 8.93 20.08 -2.37
CA PRO A 26 10.26 19.76 -2.87
C PRO A 26 11.26 19.40 -1.77
N ALA A 27 11.18 20.06 -0.61
CA ALA A 27 12.10 19.83 0.49
C ALA A 27 11.87 18.45 1.14
N GLY A 28 10.63 18.00 1.24
CA GLY A 28 10.30 16.71 1.84
C GLY A 28 10.32 15.54 0.85
N TRP A 29 10.49 15.82 -0.44
CA TRP A 29 10.43 14.79 -1.47
C TRP A 29 11.46 13.66 -1.29
N PRO A 30 12.75 13.93 -1.01
CA PRO A 30 13.72 12.83 -0.86
C PRO A 30 13.33 11.81 0.19
N GLU A 31 12.77 12.26 1.32
CA GLU A 31 12.30 11.36 2.38
C GLU A 31 11.07 10.57 1.95
N ARG A 32 10.13 11.23 1.27
CA ARG A 32 8.93 10.57 0.73
C ARG A 32 9.29 9.56 -0.34
N GLU A 33 10.21 9.90 -1.22
CA GLU A 33 10.68 8.98 -2.25
C GLU A 33 11.32 7.74 -1.63
N ALA A 34 12.14 7.90 -0.61
CA ALA A 34 12.74 6.78 0.11
C ALA A 34 11.68 5.86 0.71
N GLY A 35 10.60 6.44 1.27
CA GLY A 35 9.46 5.68 1.80
C GLY A 35 8.72 4.90 0.72
N LEU A 36 8.52 5.48 -0.45
CA LEU A 36 7.88 4.81 -1.58
C LEU A 36 8.72 3.65 -2.11
N ARG A 37 10.04 3.82 -2.20
CA ARG A 37 10.95 2.75 -2.61
C ARG A 37 10.98 1.61 -1.59
N ARG A 38 10.93 1.93 -0.31
CA ARG A 38 10.82 0.90 0.73
C ARG A 38 9.51 0.13 0.60
N ALA A 39 8.40 0.83 0.31
CA ALA A 39 7.12 0.19 0.07
C ALA A 39 7.17 -0.78 -1.11
N GLU A 40 7.84 -0.41 -2.20
CA GLU A 40 8.03 -1.29 -3.35
C GLU A 40 8.76 -2.57 -2.96
N LEU A 41 9.82 -2.47 -2.14
CA LEU A 41 10.56 -3.63 -1.66
C LEU A 41 9.70 -4.51 -0.75
N ASP A 42 8.97 -3.90 0.18
CA ASP A 42 8.09 -4.63 1.08
C ASP A 42 7.01 -5.39 0.30
N CYS A 43 6.38 -4.73 -0.67
CA CYS A 43 5.36 -5.37 -1.51
C CYS A 43 5.95 -6.51 -2.34
N ALA A 44 7.16 -6.35 -2.88
CA ALA A 44 7.82 -7.38 -3.66
C ALA A 44 8.19 -8.61 -2.81
N GLN A 45 8.64 -8.38 -1.58
CA GLN A 45 9.09 -9.45 -0.69
C GLN A 45 7.96 -10.11 0.10
N ARG A 46 6.97 -9.32 0.55
CA ARG A 46 5.95 -9.76 1.50
C ARG A 46 4.53 -9.69 0.95
N GLY A 47 4.31 -8.88 -0.09
CA GLY A 47 3.00 -8.66 -0.67
C GLY A 47 2.20 -7.52 -0.03
N TYR A 48 2.78 -6.81 0.95
CA TYR A 48 2.14 -5.68 1.60
C TYR A 48 3.13 -4.60 1.98
N ALA A 49 2.63 -3.36 2.07
CA ALA A 49 3.40 -2.22 2.53
C ALA A 49 3.14 -1.97 4.01
N VAL A 50 4.16 -1.48 4.71
CA VAL A 50 4.10 -1.20 6.15
C VAL A 50 4.37 0.28 6.39
N SER A 51 3.58 0.88 7.28
CA SER A 51 3.83 2.21 7.82
C SER A 51 3.90 2.09 9.34
N GLU A 52 5.10 2.19 9.88
CA GLU A 52 5.34 2.10 11.33
C GLU A 52 5.58 3.49 11.89
N SER A 53 4.58 4.03 12.58
CA SER A 53 4.70 5.29 13.33
C SER A 53 5.09 6.52 12.49
N GLU A 54 4.86 6.47 11.18
CA GLU A 54 5.27 7.55 10.28
C GLU A 54 4.25 8.68 10.19
N TRP A 55 2.98 8.35 10.34
CA TRP A 55 1.91 9.34 10.36
C TRP A 55 1.66 9.85 11.78
N GLU A 56 1.52 8.92 12.73
CA GLU A 56 1.50 9.20 14.16
C GLU A 56 2.35 8.17 14.88
N SER A 57 3.09 8.59 15.91
CA SER A 57 4.06 7.74 16.59
C SER A 57 3.46 6.50 17.24
N GLU A 58 2.16 6.52 17.55
CA GLU A 58 1.47 5.41 18.23
C GLU A 58 0.68 4.52 17.29
N ILE A 59 0.64 4.84 16.00
CA ILE A 59 -0.18 4.11 15.02
C ILE A 59 0.74 3.47 13.99
N ALA A 60 0.50 2.19 13.73
CA ALA A 60 1.07 1.47 12.61
C ALA A 60 -0.04 1.03 11.66
N ALA A 61 0.29 0.84 10.42
CA ALA A 61 -0.65 0.38 9.41
C ALA A 61 0.05 -0.54 8.41
N ILE A 62 -0.72 -1.48 7.88
CA ILE A 62 -0.30 -2.29 6.73
C ILE A 62 -1.31 -2.14 5.63
N GLY A 63 -0.88 -2.27 4.39
CA GLY A 63 -1.77 -2.14 3.25
C GLY A 63 -1.35 -3.00 2.08
N VAL A 64 -2.34 -3.47 1.33
CA VAL A 64 -2.14 -4.17 0.06
C VAL A 64 -2.81 -3.39 -1.05
N GLY A 65 -2.17 -3.32 -2.21
CA GLY A 65 -2.79 -2.78 -3.41
C GLY A 65 -3.71 -3.83 -4.03
N LEU A 66 -4.85 -3.38 -4.51
CA LEU A 66 -5.81 -4.21 -5.22
C LEU A 66 -5.76 -3.83 -6.69
N ASP A 67 -5.08 -4.62 -7.50
CA ASP A 67 -4.99 -4.41 -8.94
C ASP A 67 -6.17 -5.13 -9.60
N LEU A 68 -7.11 -4.35 -10.10
CA LEU A 68 -8.31 -4.87 -10.77
C LEU A 68 -8.07 -5.19 -12.25
N GLY A 69 -6.90 -4.84 -12.78
CA GLY A 69 -6.57 -5.06 -14.19
C GLY A 69 -7.25 -4.07 -15.13
N ASP A 70 -7.08 -4.28 -16.43
CA ASP A 70 -7.76 -3.54 -17.51
C ASP A 70 -7.64 -2.01 -17.43
N GLY A 71 -6.53 -1.50 -16.89
CA GLY A 71 -6.29 -0.06 -16.78
C GLY A 71 -7.14 0.65 -15.74
N ARG A 72 -7.85 -0.09 -14.88
CA ARG A 72 -8.65 0.50 -13.81
C ARG A 72 -7.75 1.12 -12.75
N GLU A 73 -8.28 2.13 -12.06
CA GLU A 73 -7.59 2.73 -10.94
C GLU A 73 -7.36 1.69 -9.83
N PRO A 74 -6.15 1.67 -9.24
CA PRO A 74 -5.88 0.77 -8.15
C PRO A 74 -6.68 1.15 -6.90
N LEU A 75 -7.10 0.13 -6.16
CA LEU A 75 -7.66 0.29 -4.83
C LEU A 75 -6.64 -0.18 -3.80
N ALA A 76 -6.89 0.12 -2.56
CA ALA A 76 -6.05 -0.36 -1.46
C ALA A 76 -6.92 -0.85 -0.30
N LEU A 77 -6.45 -1.90 0.35
CA LEU A 77 -7.03 -2.41 1.59
C LEU A 77 -6.00 -2.21 2.69
N THR A 78 -6.38 -1.53 3.76
CA THR A 78 -5.46 -1.23 4.86
C THR A 78 -6.05 -1.65 6.19
N VAL A 79 -5.13 -1.98 7.12
CA VAL A 79 -5.45 -2.21 8.52
C VAL A 79 -4.52 -1.33 9.34
N GLY A 80 -5.10 -0.53 10.24
CA GLY A 80 -4.34 0.31 11.16
C GLY A 80 -4.64 -0.06 12.60
N GLY A 81 -3.70 0.18 13.48
CA GLY A 81 -3.86 -0.08 14.88
C GLY A 81 -2.72 0.45 15.72
N PRO A 82 -2.76 0.24 17.05
CA PRO A 82 -1.68 0.67 17.93
C PRO A 82 -0.35 0.05 17.51
N ALA A 83 0.68 0.88 17.38
CA ALA A 83 2.02 0.41 17.01
C ALA A 83 2.57 -0.61 18.01
N SER A 84 2.16 -0.52 19.28
CA SER A 84 2.54 -1.47 20.32
C SER A 84 2.04 -2.89 20.08
N ARG A 85 0.99 -3.05 19.27
CA ARG A 85 0.40 -4.37 18.95
C ARG A 85 0.68 -4.79 17.52
N LEU A 86 0.59 -3.86 16.58
CA LEU A 86 0.76 -4.13 15.15
C LEU A 86 2.24 -4.06 14.79
N GLN A 87 3.00 -5.03 15.23
CA GLN A 87 4.44 -5.10 15.01
C GLN A 87 4.94 -6.55 15.11
N GLY A 88 6.17 -6.78 14.65
CA GLY A 88 6.87 -8.05 14.80
C GLY A 88 6.13 -9.24 14.21
N ALA A 89 6.09 -10.34 14.94
CA ALA A 89 5.48 -11.59 14.47
C ALA A 89 3.98 -11.46 14.23
N LEU A 90 3.26 -10.70 15.06
CA LEU A 90 1.82 -10.49 14.88
C LEU A 90 1.57 -9.78 13.54
N LEU A 91 2.38 -8.79 13.21
CA LEU A 91 2.28 -8.08 11.93
C LEU A 91 2.68 -8.98 10.75
N HIS A 92 3.86 -9.61 10.83
CA HIS A 92 4.46 -10.27 9.68
C HIS A 92 4.00 -11.72 9.48
N ASP A 93 3.62 -12.42 10.55
CA ASP A 93 3.21 -13.82 10.45
C ASP A 93 1.68 -13.98 10.39
N ASP A 94 0.93 -13.04 10.97
CA ASP A 94 -0.53 -13.14 11.06
C ASP A 94 -1.26 -12.13 10.20
N PHE A 95 -1.18 -10.83 10.55
CA PHE A 95 -1.98 -9.80 9.85
C PHE A 95 -1.55 -9.57 8.42
N GLY A 96 -0.24 -9.54 8.14
CA GLY A 96 0.26 -9.33 6.80
C GLY A 96 -0.23 -10.39 5.80
N PRO A 97 0.04 -11.69 6.06
CA PRO A 97 -0.45 -12.76 5.20
C PRO A 97 -1.97 -12.82 5.09
N ALA A 98 -2.70 -12.57 6.19
CA ALA A 98 -4.16 -12.54 6.16
C ALA A 98 -4.68 -11.41 5.28
N LEU A 99 -4.06 -10.23 5.33
CA LEU A 99 -4.45 -9.10 4.51
C LEU A 99 -4.22 -9.38 3.02
N VAL A 100 -3.10 -10.02 2.68
CA VAL A 100 -2.81 -10.41 1.30
C VAL A 100 -3.88 -11.38 0.78
N ARG A 101 -4.24 -12.39 1.56
CA ARG A 101 -5.31 -13.33 1.17
C ARG A 101 -6.64 -12.64 0.98
N THR A 102 -7.03 -11.78 1.92
CA THR A 102 -8.29 -11.03 1.86
C THR A 102 -8.31 -10.12 0.63
N GLY A 103 -7.21 -9.45 0.34
CA GLY A 103 -7.08 -8.62 -0.86
C GLY A 103 -7.31 -9.41 -2.14
N ARG A 104 -6.72 -10.60 -2.24
CA ARG A 104 -6.92 -11.48 -3.41
C ARG A 104 -8.37 -11.93 -3.55
N GLU A 105 -9.02 -12.25 -2.45
CA GLU A 105 -10.45 -12.63 -2.44
C GLU A 105 -11.33 -11.48 -2.89
N ILE A 106 -11.04 -10.25 -2.46
CA ILE A 106 -11.78 -9.06 -2.87
C ILE A 106 -11.62 -8.83 -4.38
N VAL A 107 -10.40 -8.89 -4.90
CA VAL A 107 -10.15 -8.73 -6.34
C VAL A 107 -10.91 -9.79 -7.14
N ALA A 108 -10.84 -11.04 -6.72
CA ALA A 108 -11.56 -12.13 -7.39
C ALA A 108 -13.08 -11.92 -7.36
N ALA A 109 -13.62 -11.46 -6.25
CA ALA A 109 -15.06 -11.19 -6.11
C ALA A 109 -15.50 -10.04 -7.03
N ILE A 110 -14.71 -8.98 -7.11
CA ILE A 110 -15.00 -7.84 -7.99
C ILE A 110 -14.96 -8.27 -9.45
N GLN A 111 -13.97 -9.04 -9.85
CA GLN A 111 -13.84 -9.53 -11.22
C GLN A 111 -14.98 -10.47 -11.58
N ALA A 112 -15.36 -11.37 -10.66
CA ALA A 112 -16.46 -12.30 -10.88
C ALA A 112 -17.81 -11.59 -11.00
N ALA A 113 -17.99 -10.49 -10.26
CA ALA A 113 -19.23 -9.70 -10.32
C ALA A 113 -19.32 -8.85 -11.60
N GLY A 114 -18.22 -8.71 -12.35
CA GLY A 114 -18.19 -7.85 -13.54
C GLY A 114 -18.36 -6.37 -13.18
N TRP A 115 -17.86 -5.95 -12.03
CA TRP A 115 -17.99 -4.57 -11.57
C TRP A 115 -17.24 -3.62 -12.50
N GLU A 116 -17.95 -2.57 -12.94
CA GLU A 116 -17.38 -1.51 -13.77
C GLU A 116 -17.52 -0.17 -13.05
N ASP A 117 -16.56 0.71 -13.28
CA ASP A 117 -16.54 2.06 -12.69
C ASP A 117 -17.61 2.98 -13.28
#